data_154699ff6e994ba31edcb75af8311c5c
#
_entry.id   154699ff6e994ba31edcb75af8311c5c
#
_cell.length_a   1.000
_cell.length_b   1.000
_cell.length_c   1.000
_cell.angle_alpha   90.00
_cell.angle_beta   90.00
_cell.angle_gamma   90.00
#
_symmetry.space_group_name_H-M   'P 1'
#
loop_
_entity.id
_entity.type
_entity.pdbx_description
1 polymer ?
#
loop_
_entity_poly.entity_id
_entity_poly.type
_entity_poly.pdbx_seq_one_letter_code
_entity_poly.pdbx_strand_id
1 'polypeptide(L)'
;MKKIITILTSLLLLFSFTVSADKLSDFDYSTLPDADYYFYAYDETNTLRESSKKFIIDHSNELYEKTGVQIVVAVVNDLNGMTIENYSTRLFEKWEIGDKNDQGLLIVVKPKTATEKGQVRIEVGYGLMKIVPAQRADQIIRNVMIPRFKEENMEAGIMDGYEITLGLVADYLGVEIEGIDAFDNFGDEREGRISPLMGLIIFIIFMMLIRGGGRGGLNTLFWLSNMSGSGRSGGFGGGFSGGGGFGGGGGRSGGGGSSGSW
;
A
#
# COMPACT_ATOMS: atom_id res chain seq x y z
N MET A 1 -54.86 12.16 14.21
CA MET A 1 -53.40 12.18 14.46
C MET A 1 -52.88 10.89 15.00
N LYS A 2 -53.45 10.26 16.06
CA LYS A 2 -52.93 8.98 16.60
C LYS A 2 -52.87 7.81 15.61
N LYS A 3 -53.88 7.66 14.71
CA LYS A 3 -53.92 6.58 13.69
C LYS A 3 -52.86 6.75 12.59
N ILE A 4 -52.44 7.96 12.25
CA ILE A 4 -51.40 8.23 11.23
C ILE A 4 -50.02 7.92 11.80
N ILE A 5 -49.79 8.21 13.07
CA ILE A 5 -48.53 7.89 13.76
C ILE A 5 -48.34 6.36 13.86
N THR A 6 -49.42 5.63 14.14
CA THR A 6 -49.35 4.14 14.22
C THR A 6 -49.05 3.51 12.86
N ILE A 7 -49.56 4.05 11.76
CA ILE A 7 -49.28 3.56 10.40
C ILE A 7 -47.82 3.88 10.00
N LEU A 8 -47.32 5.06 10.38
CA LEU A 8 -45.96 5.48 10.08
C LEU A 8 -44.93 4.65 10.86
N THR A 9 -45.22 4.29 12.12
CA THR A 9 -44.35 3.42 12.92
C THR A 9 -44.40 1.97 12.45
N SER A 10 -45.54 1.48 11.94
CA SER A 10 -45.67 0.14 11.36
C SER A 10 -44.91 0.03 10.02
N LEU A 11 -44.88 1.09 9.21
CA LEU A 11 -44.15 1.13 7.95
C LEU A 11 -42.63 1.20 8.16
N LEU A 12 -42.17 1.84 9.25
CA LEU A 12 -40.76 1.93 9.59
C LEU A 12 -40.19 0.57 10.05
N LEU A 13 -41.02 -0.31 10.62
CA LEU A 13 -40.64 -1.65 11.10
C LEU A 13 -40.56 -2.69 9.95
N LEU A 14 -41.14 -2.41 8.77
CA LEU A 14 -41.05 -3.28 7.61
C LEU A 14 -39.80 -3.07 6.77
N PHE A 15 -39.02 -2.01 7.03
CA PHE A 15 -37.71 -1.77 6.45
C PHE A 15 -36.60 -2.26 7.38
N SER A 16 -36.77 -3.41 7.99
CA SER A 16 -35.63 -4.18 8.51
C SER A 16 -34.87 -4.71 7.29
N PHE A 17 -33.96 -3.90 6.74
CA PHE A 17 -32.93 -4.42 5.88
C PHE A 17 -32.18 -5.48 6.68
N THR A 18 -32.43 -6.73 6.36
CA THR A 18 -31.47 -7.79 6.66
C THR A 18 -30.24 -7.47 5.80
N VAL A 19 -29.32 -6.69 6.38
CA VAL A 19 -27.94 -6.73 5.92
C VAL A 19 -27.52 -8.17 6.16
N SER A 20 -27.59 -9.00 5.12
CA SER A 20 -26.82 -10.22 5.09
C SER A 20 -25.37 -9.78 5.28
N ALA A 21 -24.85 -9.96 6.49
CA ALA A 21 -23.43 -10.08 6.67
C ALA A 21 -23.03 -11.28 5.79
N ASP A 22 -22.59 -10.98 4.58
CA ASP A 22 -22.01 -11.97 3.71
C ASP A 22 -20.85 -12.58 4.50
N LYS A 23 -21.00 -13.85 4.82
CA LYS A 23 -20.06 -14.55 5.66
C LYS A 23 -18.71 -14.57 4.93
N LEU A 24 -17.79 -13.72 5.37
CA LEU A 24 -16.36 -13.83 5.04
C LEU A 24 -15.78 -15.20 5.47
N SER A 25 -16.61 -16.02 6.18
CA SER A 25 -16.23 -17.29 6.79
C SER A 25 -16.25 -18.51 5.86
N ASP A 26 -16.67 -18.39 4.60
CA ASP A 26 -16.83 -19.55 3.69
C ASP A 26 -15.82 -19.53 2.52
N PHE A 27 -14.73 -18.74 2.61
CA PHE A 27 -13.68 -18.79 1.60
C PHE A 27 -12.85 -20.07 1.76
N ASP A 28 -12.74 -20.82 0.68
CA ASP A 28 -11.92 -22.03 0.65
C ASP A 28 -10.44 -21.67 0.48
N TYR A 29 -9.72 -21.59 1.60
CA TYR A 29 -8.29 -21.32 1.62
C TYR A 29 -7.46 -22.43 0.98
N SER A 30 -8.04 -23.61 0.64
CA SER A 30 -7.33 -24.67 -0.06
C SER A 30 -6.95 -24.29 -1.49
N THR A 31 -7.60 -23.28 -2.05
CA THR A 31 -7.28 -22.73 -3.39
C THR A 31 -6.03 -21.86 -3.42
N LEU A 32 -5.54 -21.42 -2.26
CA LEU A 32 -4.29 -20.66 -2.13
C LEU A 32 -3.13 -21.61 -1.85
N PRO A 33 -1.90 -21.27 -2.27
CA PRO A 33 -0.73 -22.07 -1.98
C PRO A 33 -0.46 -22.16 -0.46
N ASP A 34 0.11 -23.29 -0.04
CA ASP A 34 0.60 -23.43 1.32
C ASP A 34 1.97 -22.78 1.46
N ALA A 35 2.27 -22.25 2.65
CA ALA A 35 3.62 -21.80 2.95
C ALA A 35 4.57 -23.00 2.98
N ASP A 36 5.66 -22.92 2.25
CA ASP A 36 6.67 -23.95 2.17
C ASP A 36 7.97 -23.53 2.89
N TYR A 37 9.04 -24.36 2.74
CA TYR A 37 10.34 -24.04 3.31
C TYR A 37 10.91 -22.69 2.80
N TYR A 38 10.52 -22.26 1.58
CA TYR A 38 10.91 -20.99 0.98
C TYR A 38 9.91 -19.86 1.27
N PHE A 39 9.24 -19.92 2.40
CA PHE A 39 8.20 -18.99 2.83
C PHE A 39 8.48 -17.50 2.49
N TYR A 40 9.71 -17.02 2.69
CA TYR A 40 10.06 -15.63 2.39
C TYR A 40 10.19 -15.33 0.89
N ALA A 41 10.42 -16.32 0.04
CA ALA A 41 10.63 -16.16 -1.39
C ALA A 41 9.91 -17.25 -2.19
N TYR A 42 8.59 -17.26 -2.08
CA TYR A 42 7.72 -18.20 -2.82
C TYR A 42 7.65 -17.83 -4.30
N ASP A 43 7.87 -18.78 -5.19
CA ASP A 43 7.91 -18.53 -6.64
C ASP A 43 7.44 -19.75 -7.45
N GLU A 44 6.16 -19.75 -7.85
CA GLU A 44 5.58 -20.78 -8.73
C GLU A 44 6.04 -20.68 -10.18
N THR A 45 6.56 -19.52 -10.59
CA THR A 45 6.80 -19.19 -11.99
C THR A 45 8.24 -19.38 -12.43
N ASN A 46 9.14 -19.67 -11.48
CA ASN A 46 10.58 -19.67 -11.67
C ASN A 46 11.10 -18.32 -12.24
N THR A 47 10.50 -17.22 -11.82
CA THR A 47 10.90 -15.86 -12.19
C THR A 47 12.18 -15.43 -11.47
N LEU A 48 12.36 -15.87 -10.23
CA LEU A 48 13.52 -15.57 -9.40
C LEU A 48 14.60 -16.65 -9.54
N ARG A 49 15.84 -16.23 -9.74
CA ARG A 49 16.99 -17.13 -9.63
C ARG A 49 17.19 -17.59 -8.20
N GLU A 50 17.84 -18.72 -8.01
CA GLU A 50 18.14 -19.25 -6.68
C GLU A 50 18.97 -18.29 -5.82
N SER A 51 19.86 -17.49 -6.44
CA SER A 51 20.61 -16.45 -5.74
C SER A 51 19.71 -15.36 -5.19
N SER A 52 18.69 -14.96 -5.94
CA SER A 52 17.73 -13.93 -5.53
C SER A 52 16.77 -14.44 -4.47
N LYS A 53 16.31 -15.69 -4.59
CA LYS A 53 15.53 -16.34 -3.51
C LYS A 53 16.33 -16.40 -2.22
N LYS A 54 17.58 -16.85 -2.32
CA LYS A 54 18.47 -16.91 -1.15
C LYS A 54 18.68 -15.54 -0.52
N PHE A 55 18.90 -14.51 -1.33
CA PHE A 55 19.04 -13.14 -0.86
C PHE A 55 17.82 -12.70 -0.06
N ILE A 56 16.61 -12.89 -0.61
CA ILE A 56 15.36 -12.54 0.07
C ILE A 56 15.22 -13.30 1.39
N ILE A 57 15.49 -14.61 1.39
CA ILE A 57 15.37 -15.46 2.57
C ILE A 57 16.35 -15.01 3.66
N ASP A 58 17.62 -14.83 3.32
CA ASP A 58 18.67 -14.47 4.29
C ASP A 58 18.36 -13.13 4.95
N HIS A 59 18.04 -12.10 4.16
CA HIS A 59 17.79 -10.74 4.69
C HIS A 59 16.42 -10.61 5.40
N SER A 60 15.39 -11.35 4.95
CA SER A 60 14.12 -11.40 5.67
C SER A 60 14.27 -12.12 7.02
N ASN A 61 15.06 -13.18 7.09
CA ASN A 61 15.38 -13.83 8.35
C ASN A 61 16.19 -12.90 9.27
N GLU A 62 17.19 -12.22 8.75
CA GLU A 62 18.00 -11.26 9.52
C GLU A 62 17.11 -10.14 10.10
N LEU A 63 16.21 -9.58 9.28
CA LEU A 63 15.25 -8.58 9.75
C LEU A 63 14.35 -9.14 10.84
N TYR A 64 13.82 -10.35 10.63
CA TYR A 64 12.94 -11.00 11.60
C TYR A 64 13.64 -11.26 12.93
N GLU A 65 14.86 -11.77 12.92
CA GLU A 65 15.64 -12.02 14.13
C GLU A 65 15.91 -10.73 14.93
N LYS A 66 16.14 -9.61 14.21
CA LYS A 66 16.44 -8.32 14.85
C LYS A 66 15.19 -7.58 15.33
N THR A 67 14.03 -7.77 14.69
CA THR A 67 12.88 -6.87 14.86
C THR A 67 11.53 -7.57 15.04
N GLY A 68 11.43 -8.84 14.65
CA GLY A 68 10.16 -9.58 14.55
C GLY A 68 9.36 -9.26 13.30
N VAL A 69 9.84 -8.38 12.41
CA VAL A 69 9.16 -8.02 11.15
C VAL A 69 9.37 -9.09 10.10
N GLN A 70 8.31 -9.45 9.38
CA GLN A 70 8.33 -10.38 8.25
C GLN A 70 8.08 -9.66 6.93
N ILE A 71 8.99 -9.78 5.97
CA ILE A 71 8.79 -9.32 4.59
C ILE A 71 8.85 -10.54 3.69
N VAL A 72 7.76 -10.81 2.97
CA VAL A 72 7.56 -11.99 2.15
C VAL A 72 7.33 -11.58 0.69
N VAL A 73 7.92 -12.31 -0.24
CA VAL A 73 7.69 -12.17 -1.69
C VAL A 73 7.01 -13.43 -2.20
N ALA A 74 5.91 -13.27 -2.92
CA ALA A 74 5.19 -14.36 -3.57
C ALA A 74 4.99 -14.07 -5.06
N VAL A 75 5.58 -14.88 -5.92
CA VAL A 75 5.36 -14.83 -7.37
C VAL A 75 4.43 -15.99 -7.73
N VAL A 76 3.22 -15.66 -8.18
CA VAL A 76 2.14 -16.64 -8.39
C VAL A 76 1.72 -16.71 -9.85
N ASN A 77 1.28 -17.89 -10.29
CA ASN A 77 0.82 -18.09 -11.66
C ASN A 77 -0.57 -17.51 -11.92
N ASP A 78 -1.48 -17.63 -10.94
CA ASP A 78 -2.89 -17.31 -11.07
C ASP A 78 -3.41 -16.69 -9.77
N LEU A 79 -4.47 -15.89 -9.89
CA LEU A 79 -5.18 -15.29 -8.74
C LEU A 79 -6.47 -16.05 -8.41
N ASN A 80 -6.72 -17.21 -9.05
CA ASN A 80 -7.89 -18.06 -8.83
C ASN A 80 -9.21 -17.30 -8.98
N GLY A 81 -9.29 -16.43 -9.99
CA GLY A 81 -10.47 -15.61 -10.27
C GLY A 81 -10.69 -14.45 -9.29
N MET A 82 -9.79 -14.22 -8.35
CA MET A 82 -9.84 -13.09 -7.42
C MET A 82 -9.16 -11.84 -7.98
N THR A 83 -9.48 -10.68 -7.41
CA THR A 83 -8.63 -9.49 -7.58
C THR A 83 -7.34 -9.68 -6.81
N ILE A 84 -6.26 -9.00 -7.22
CA ILE A 84 -4.98 -9.11 -6.53
C ILE A 84 -5.05 -8.65 -5.07
N GLU A 85 -5.94 -7.69 -4.77
CA GLU A 85 -6.19 -7.22 -3.41
C GLU A 85 -6.74 -8.34 -2.53
N ASN A 86 -7.82 -8.99 -2.99
CA ASN A 86 -8.44 -10.09 -2.25
C ASN A 86 -7.50 -11.28 -2.11
N TYR A 87 -6.77 -11.62 -3.18
CA TYR A 87 -5.80 -12.71 -3.17
C TYR A 87 -4.70 -12.44 -2.14
N SER A 88 -4.08 -11.25 -2.18
CA SER A 88 -2.97 -10.90 -1.30
C SER A 88 -3.39 -10.85 0.17
N THR A 89 -4.55 -10.26 0.49
CA THR A 89 -5.05 -10.22 1.86
C THR A 89 -5.30 -11.64 2.40
N ARG A 90 -5.92 -12.51 1.60
CA ARG A 90 -6.17 -13.91 2.01
C ARG A 90 -4.90 -14.74 2.12
N LEU A 91 -3.94 -14.52 1.22
CA LEU A 91 -2.64 -15.18 1.30
C LEU A 91 -1.86 -14.73 2.53
N PHE A 92 -1.90 -13.44 2.84
CA PHE A 92 -1.31 -12.85 4.05
C PHE A 92 -1.88 -13.50 5.32
N GLU A 93 -3.21 -13.66 5.37
CA GLU A 93 -3.90 -14.34 6.48
C GLU A 93 -3.58 -15.83 6.55
N LYS A 94 -3.61 -16.55 5.39
CA LYS A 94 -3.32 -17.99 5.34
C LYS A 94 -1.91 -18.31 5.81
N TRP A 95 -0.94 -17.46 5.44
CA TRP A 95 0.45 -17.65 5.79
C TRP A 95 0.82 -17.04 7.15
N GLU A 96 -0.16 -16.45 7.84
CA GLU A 96 0.01 -15.83 9.16
C GLU A 96 1.18 -14.82 9.21
N ILE A 97 1.33 -14.01 8.14
CA ILE A 97 2.45 -13.08 8.01
C ILE A 97 2.34 -11.97 9.05
N GLY A 98 3.40 -11.75 9.85
CA GLY A 98 3.58 -10.56 10.70
C GLY A 98 3.15 -10.69 12.14
N ASP A 99 3.16 -11.83 12.73
CA ASP A 99 2.98 -12.11 14.15
C ASP A 99 1.74 -11.41 14.81
N LYS A 100 1.68 -11.44 16.13
CA LYS A 100 0.60 -10.81 16.95
C LYS A 100 0.61 -9.27 16.94
N ASN A 101 1.67 -8.64 16.41
CA ASN A 101 1.79 -7.18 16.34
C ASN A 101 1.44 -6.68 14.93
N ASP A 102 0.97 -7.55 14.04
CA ASP A 102 0.65 -7.26 12.64
C ASP A 102 1.86 -6.66 11.86
N GLN A 103 3.09 -7.06 12.23
CA GLN A 103 4.34 -6.54 11.66
C GLN A 103 4.79 -7.35 10.45
N GLY A 104 3.91 -7.47 9.48
CA GLY A 104 4.14 -8.20 8.25
C GLY A 104 3.95 -7.36 7.00
N LEU A 105 4.63 -7.76 5.92
CA LEU A 105 4.49 -7.20 4.58
C LEU A 105 4.59 -8.32 3.55
N LEU A 106 3.71 -8.30 2.56
CA LEU A 106 3.69 -9.29 1.48
C LEU A 106 3.71 -8.58 0.12
N ILE A 107 4.70 -8.91 -0.70
CA ILE A 107 4.78 -8.48 -2.09
C ILE A 107 4.26 -9.62 -2.96
N VAL A 108 3.10 -9.46 -3.59
CA VAL A 108 2.54 -10.44 -4.53
C VAL A 108 2.74 -9.95 -5.95
N VAL A 109 3.29 -10.81 -6.79
CA VAL A 109 3.48 -10.53 -8.22
C VAL A 109 2.86 -11.66 -9.03
N LYS A 110 1.93 -11.32 -9.93
CA LYS A 110 1.43 -12.20 -10.96
C LYS A 110 1.97 -11.73 -12.30
N PRO A 111 2.88 -12.46 -12.95
CA PRO A 111 3.42 -12.09 -14.25
C PRO A 111 2.32 -11.94 -15.31
N LYS A 112 2.57 -11.12 -16.34
CA LYS A 112 1.70 -11.04 -17.50
C LYS A 112 1.68 -12.37 -18.24
N THR A 113 0.53 -12.71 -18.83
CA THR A 113 0.38 -13.82 -19.76
C THR A 113 0.03 -13.30 -21.15
N ALA A 114 -0.18 -14.18 -22.11
CA ALA A 114 -0.61 -13.79 -23.46
C ALA A 114 -1.99 -13.10 -23.47
N THR A 115 -2.83 -13.40 -22.49
CA THR A 115 -4.23 -12.94 -22.41
C THR A 115 -4.50 -11.98 -21.25
N GLU A 116 -3.60 -11.88 -20.28
CA GLU A 116 -3.82 -11.11 -19.05
C GLU A 116 -2.64 -10.20 -18.74
N LYS A 117 -2.94 -9.03 -18.21
CA LYS A 117 -1.95 -8.09 -17.69
C LYS A 117 -1.23 -8.66 -16.48
N GLY A 118 0.02 -8.28 -16.31
CA GLY A 118 0.73 -8.49 -15.08
C GLY A 118 0.15 -7.63 -13.97
N GLN A 119 0.22 -8.13 -12.74
CA GLN A 119 -0.30 -7.45 -11.55
C GLN A 119 0.71 -7.57 -10.40
N VAL A 120 0.81 -6.51 -9.63
CA VAL A 120 1.66 -6.46 -8.43
C VAL A 120 0.90 -5.80 -7.29
N ARG A 121 1.10 -6.30 -6.09
CA ARG A 121 0.57 -5.70 -4.86
C ARG A 121 1.59 -5.76 -3.74
N ILE A 122 1.67 -4.70 -2.97
CA ILE A 122 2.32 -4.67 -1.67
C ILE A 122 1.20 -4.60 -0.63
N GLU A 123 1.00 -5.70 0.09
CA GLU A 123 0.06 -5.80 1.20
C GLU A 123 0.80 -5.53 2.51
N VAL A 124 0.26 -4.63 3.32
CA VAL A 124 0.94 -4.14 4.53
C VAL A 124 0.10 -4.41 5.76
N GLY A 125 0.67 -5.12 6.71
CA GLY A 125 0.07 -5.35 8.02
C GLY A 125 -0.08 -4.06 8.83
N TYR A 126 -1.05 -4.03 9.75
CA TYR A 126 -1.35 -2.82 10.54
C TYR A 126 -0.14 -2.27 11.28
N GLY A 127 0.77 -3.14 11.76
CA GLY A 127 1.97 -2.75 12.49
C GLY A 127 2.98 -1.95 11.66
N LEU A 128 2.95 -2.12 10.32
CA LEU A 128 3.89 -1.47 9.40
C LEU A 128 3.29 -0.29 8.62
N MET A 129 2.00 0.02 8.76
CA MET A 129 1.35 1.09 7.99
C MET A 129 1.96 2.48 8.20
N LYS A 130 2.61 2.73 9.35
CA LYS A 130 3.33 3.98 9.60
C LYS A 130 4.64 4.07 8.82
N ILE A 131 5.26 2.93 8.53
CA ILE A 131 6.54 2.82 7.84
C ILE A 131 6.32 2.79 6.34
N VAL A 132 5.40 1.92 5.90
CA VAL A 132 5.02 1.74 4.51
C VAL A 132 3.52 2.04 4.34
N PRO A 133 3.10 3.31 4.38
CA PRO A 133 1.72 3.68 4.08
C PRO A 133 1.40 3.38 2.61
N ALA A 134 0.11 3.30 2.28
CA ALA A 134 -0.35 2.98 0.92
C ALA A 134 0.28 3.87 -0.17
N GLN A 135 0.49 5.15 0.12
CA GLN A 135 1.15 6.07 -0.80
C GLN A 135 2.61 5.67 -1.09
N ARG A 136 3.36 5.23 -0.08
CA ARG A 136 4.75 4.78 -0.25
C ARG A 136 4.81 3.45 -1.00
N ALA A 137 3.92 2.53 -0.69
CA ALA A 137 3.75 1.30 -1.46
C ALA A 137 3.43 1.58 -2.94
N ASP A 138 2.56 2.56 -3.23
CA ASP A 138 2.24 2.99 -4.60
C ASP A 138 3.47 3.55 -5.33
N GLN A 139 4.28 4.37 -4.67
CA GLN A 139 5.52 4.90 -5.23
C GLN A 139 6.53 3.78 -5.56
N ILE A 140 6.71 2.80 -4.68
CA ILE A 140 7.58 1.65 -4.95
C ILE A 140 7.07 0.89 -6.18
N ILE A 141 5.77 0.58 -6.23
CA ILE A 141 5.18 -0.13 -7.35
C ILE A 141 5.35 0.63 -8.66
N ARG A 142 4.93 1.90 -8.70
CA ARG A 142 4.86 2.66 -9.96
C ARG A 142 6.19 3.18 -10.45
N ASN A 143 7.07 3.57 -9.55
CA ASN A 143 8.31 4.24 -9.91
C ASN A 143 9.51 3.27 -9.99
N VAL A 144 9.39 2.10 -9.37
CA VAL A 144 10.49 1.12 -9.30
C VAL A 144 10.12 -0.19 -9.99
N MET A 145 9.06 -0.88 -9.51
CA MET A 145 8.76 -2.23 -9.99
C MET A 145 8.20 -2.24 -11.42
N ILE A 146 7.14 -1.46 -11.68
CA ILE A 146 6.44 -1.45 -12.98
C ILE A 146 7.35 -1.05 -14.15
N PRO A 147 8.26 -0.05 -14.05
CA PRO A 147 9.20 0.24 -15.13
C PRO A 147 10.03 -0.97 -15.53
N ARG A 148 10.59 -1.70 -14.56
CA ARG A 148 11.34 -2.95 -14.79
C ARG A 148 10.48 -4.04 -15.43
N PHE A 149 9.24 -4.20 -14.96
CA PHE A 149 8.30 -5.18 -15.51
C PHE A 149 7.92 -4.90 -16.97
N LYS A 150 7.82 -3.63 -17.34
CA LYS A 150 7.60 -3.21 -18.74
C LYS A 150 8.80 -3.47 -19.63
N GLU A 151 10.00 -3.47 -19.09
CA GLU A 151 11.25 -3.85 -19.75
C GLU A 151 11.47 -5.38 -19.77
N GLU A 152 10.46 -6.16 -19.36
CA GLU A 152 10.51 -7.64 -19.24
C GLU A 152 11.55 -8.15 -18.24
N ASN A 153 12.03 -7.28 -17.37
CA ASN A 153 12.98 -7.61 -16.32
C ASN A 153 12.26 -7.81 -14.97
N MET A 154 11.49 -8.90 -14.90
CA MET A 154 10.63 -9.20 -13.74
C MET A 154 11.44 -9.35 -12.46
N GLU A 155 12.52 -10.13 -12.51
CA GLU A 155 13.36 -10.37 -11.35
C GLU A 155 13.94 -9.09 -10.77
N ALA A 156 14.51 -8.22 -11.62
CA ALA A 156 15.05 -6.94 -11.16
C ALA A 156 13.98 -6.06 -10.52
N GLY A 157 12.78 -6.00 -11.10
CA GLY A 157 11.70 -5.21 -10.51
C GLY A 157 11.24 -5.74 -9.14
N ILE A 158 11.23 -7.06 -8.95
CA ILE A 158 10.92 -7.68 -7.66
C ILE A 158 12.03 -7.38 -6.66
N MET A 159 13.30 -7.57 -7.05
CA MET A 159 14.44 -7.34 -6.18
C MET A 159 14.55 -5.87 -5.75
N ASP A 160 14.49 -4.93 -6.71
CA ASP A 160 14.52 -3.48 -6.42
C ASP A 160 13.39 -3.09 -5.44
N GLY A 161 12.16 -3.60 -5.65
CA GLY A 161 11.02 -3.34 -4.78
C GLY A 161 11.19 -3.93 -3.38
N TYR A 162 11.73 -5.14 -3.29
CA TYR A 162 12.04 -5.82 -2.03
C TYR A 162 13.11 -5.07 -1.24
N GLU A 163 14.25 -4.75 -1.87
CA GLU A 163 15.38 -4.09 -1.22
C GLU A 163 15.00 -2.72 -0.67
N ILE A 164 14.23 -1.92 -1.45
CA ILE A 164 13.73 -0.62 -0.99
C ILE A 164 12.80 -0.80 0.22
N THR A 165 11.89 -1.78 0.15
CA THR A 165 10.96 -2.03 1.25
C THR A 165 11.70 -2.46 2.51
N LEU A 166 12.68 -3.36 2.37
CA LEU A 166 13.53 -3.83 3.45
C LEU A 166 14.33 -2.69 4.08
N GLY A 167 14.98 -1.87 3.24
CA GLY A 167 15.76 -0.71 3.71
C GLY A 167 14.92 0.32 4.46
N LEU A 168 13.70 0.62 3.95
CA LEU A 168 12.78 1.54 4.64
C LEU A 168 12.35 1.02 6.02
N VAL A 169 12.10 -0.27 6.13
CA VAL A 169 11.72 -0.88 7.41
C VAL A 169 12.90 -0.91 8.37
N ALA A 170 14.07 -1.33 7.89
CA ALA A 170 15.30 -1.40 8.67
C ALA A 170 15.70 -0.02 9.22
N ASP A 171 15.71 1.01 8.37
CA ASP A 171 16.01 2.39 8.74
C ASP A 171 15.05 2.93 9.80
N TYR A 172 13.74 2.78 9.59
CA TYR A 172 12.74 3.24 10.56
C TYR A 172 12.90 2.58 11.93
N LEU A 173 13.27 1.29 11.96
CA LEU A 173 13.46 0.53 13.19
C LEU A 173 14.88 0.70 13.79
N GLY A 174 15.76 1.41 13.08
CA GLY A 174 17.14 1.67 13.53
C GLY A 174 18.01 0.42 13.55
N VAL A 175 17.79 -0.52 12.63
CA VAL A 175 18.58 -1.74 12.48
C VAL A 175 19.35 -1.73 11.17
N GLU A 176 20.60 -2.16 11.19
CA GLU A 176 21.42 -2.36 10.00
C GLU A 176 21.20 -3.78 9.47
N ILE A 177 21.01 -3.92 8.16
CA ILE A 177 20.94 -5.20 7.45
C ILE A 177 22.16 -5.29 6.53
N GLU A 178 22.87 -6.40 6.56
CA GLU A 178 24.13 -6.57 5.83
C GLU A 178 23.89 -6.39 4.30
N GLY A 179 24.65 -5.48 3.68
CA GLY A 179 24.56 -5.23 2.24
C GLY A 179 23.35 -4.45 1.75
N ILE A 180 22.54 -3.92 2.66
CA ILE A 180 21.42 -3.03 2.34
C ILE A 180 21.78 -1.61 2.76
N ASP A 181 21.86 -0.70 1.79
CA ASP A 181 22.08 0.72 2.06
C ASP A 181 20.81 1.36 2.65
N ALA A 182 21.00 2.31 3.58
CA ALA A 182 19.90 3.09 4.12
C ALA A 182 19.25 3.95 3.00
N PHE A 183 17.95 3.78 2.80
CA PHE A 183 17.19 4.52 1.79
C PHE A 183 16.59 5.81 2.37
N ASP A 184 17.42 6.71 2.86
CA ASP A 184 17.04 7.98 3.52
C ASP A 184 16.13 8.90 2.69
N ASN A 185 15.99 8.67 1.38
CA ASN A 185 15.33 9.60 0.47
C ASN A 185 14.26 8.98 -0.43
N PHE A 186 13.89 7.70 -0.24
CA PHE A 186 12.85 7.11 -1.07
C PHE A 186 11.47 7.60 -0.65
N GLY A 187 10.85 8.42 -1.48
CA GLY A 187 9.53 8.97 -1.22
C GLY A 187 9.49 10.25 -0.40
N ASP A 188 10.61 10.78 0.07
CA ASP A 188 10.74 12.17 0.47
C ASP A 188 10.82 13.08 -0.76
N GLU A 189 9.80 13.05 -1.61
CA GLU A 189 9.38 14.31 -2.21
C GLU A 189 8.99 15.19 -1.02
N ARG A 190 9.96 15.93 -0.53
CA ARG A 190 9.72 17.02 0.43
C ARG A 190 8.58 17.82 -0.17
N GLU A 191 7.37 17.61 0.36
CA GLU A 191 6.28 18.55 0.12
C GLU A 191 6.91 19.94 0.24
N GLY A 192 7.17 20.56 -0.94
CA GLY A 192 7.50 21.97 -1.09
C GLY A 192 8.19 22.64 0.10
N ARG A 193 9.25 22.06 0.65
CA ARG A 193 10.24 22.88 1.36
C ARG A 193 10.85 23.76 0.30
N ILE A 194 10.13 24.88 0.04
CA ILE A 194 10.68 26.02 -0.69
C ILE A 194 12.04 26.23 -0.08
N SER A 195 13.10 25.91 -0.85
CA SER A 195 14.46 26.12 -0.34
C SER A 195 14.50 27.54 0.25
N PRO A 196 15.19 27.80 1.36
CA PRO A 196 15.25 29.14 1.93
C PRO A 196 15.60 30.20 0.88
N LEU A 197 16.40 29.82 -0.13
CA LEU A 197 16.74 30.65 -1.28
C LEU A 197 15.52 30.91 -2.19
N MET A 198 14.69 29.90 -2.44
CA MET A 198 13.46 30.03 -3.24
C MET A 198 12.40 30.84 -2.48
N GLY A 199 12.28 30.63 -1.15
CA GLY A 199 11.45 31.46 -0.28
C GLY A 199 11.90 32.92 -0.28
N LEU A 200 13.21 33.17 -0.27
CA LEU A 200 13.79 34.51 -0.37
C LEU A 200 13.49 35.15 -1.74
N ILE A 201 13.61 34.38 -2.82
CA ILE A 201 13.28 34.87 -4.19
C ILE A 201 11.80 35.22 -4.29
N ILE A 202 10.90 34.36 -3.82
CA ILE A 202 9.44 34.61 -3.79
C ILE A 202 9.15 35.83 -2.92
N PHE A 203 9.81 35.99 -1.78
CA PHE A 203 9.66 37.14 -0.88
C PHE A 203 10.16 38.43 -1.55
N ILE A 204 11.29 38.39 -2.28
CA ILE A 204 11.81 39.54 -3.02
C ILE A 204 10.85 39.93 -4.16
N ILE A 205 10.34 38.96 -4.91
CA ILE A 205 9.33 39.19 -5.98
C ILE A 205 8.06 39.79 -5.36
N PHE A 206 7.58 39.27 -4.24
CA PHE A 206 6.43 39.78 -3.51
C PHE A 206 6.65 41.21 -3.01
N MET A 207 7.84 41.50 -2.47
CA MET A 207 8.23 42.86 -2.06
C MET A 207 8.39 43.83 -3.25
N MET A 208 8.89 43.35 -4.39
CA MET A 208 8.92 44.16 -5.63
C MET A 208 7.54 44.51 -6.14
N LEU A 209 6.60 43.56 -6.07
CA LEU A 209 5.19 43.77 -6.47
C LEU A 209 4.47 44.74 -5.54
N ILE A 210 4.78 44.74 -4.24
CA ILE A 210 4.19 45.68 -3.25
C ILE A 210 4.83 47.07 -3.39
N ARG A 211 6.16 47.13 -3.67
CA ARG A 211 6.88 48.41 -3.75
C ARG A 211 6.73 49.12 -5.09
N GLY A 212 6.27 48.40 -6.13
CA GLY A 212 5.85 48.96 -7.43
C GLY A 212 4.48 49.63 -7.33
N GLY A 213 4.27 50.48 -6.34
CA GLY A 213 3.00 51.15 -6.05
C GLY A 213 2.56 52.03 -7.19
N GLY A 214 1.71 51.52 -8.02
CA GLY A 214 0.86 52.25 -8.98
C GLY A 214 -0.49 51.55 -9.07
N ARG A 215 -1.52 52.25 -8.81
CA ARG A 215 -2.99 52.11 -8.96
C ARG A 215 -3.62 50.85 -9.65
N GLY A 216 -2.88 49.75 -9.86
CA GLY A 216 -3.35 48.52 -10.52
C GLY A 216 -3.09 47.20 -9.78
N GLY A 217 -2.36 47.20 -8.64
CA GLY A 217 -1.89 45.99 -7.99
C GLY A 217 -2.95 45.09 -7.33
N LEU A 218 -4.13 45.63 -7.00
CA LEU A 218 -5.17 44.81 -6.32
C LEU A 218 -6.01 43.97 -7.29
N ASN A 219 -6.07 44.34 -8.56
CA ASN A 219 -6.85 43.59 -9.57
C ASN A 219 -6.16 42.29 -10.01
N THR A 220 -4.83 42.22 -9.89
CA THR A 220 -4.05 41.01 -10.26
C THR A 220 -4.15 39.92 -9.20
N LEU A 221 -4.25 40.32 -7.91
CA LEU A 221 -4.46 39.36 -6.83
C LEU A 221 -5.87 38.76 -6.83
N PHE A 222 -6.85 39.51 -7.24
CA PHE A 222 -8.23 39.04 -7.38
C PHE A 222 -8.38 38.02 -8.51
N TRP A 223 -7.62 38.19 -9.60
CA TRP A 223 -7.61 37.24 -10.73
C TRP A 223 -6.90 35.94 -10.38
N LEU A 224 -5.83 35.99 -9.58
CA LEU A 224 -5.07 34.81 -9.13
C LEU A 224 -5.86 33.98 -8.11
N SER A 225 -6.68 34.59 -7.26
CA SER A 225 -7.53 33.88 -6.31
C SER A 225 -8.70 33.14 -6.97
N ASN A 226 -9.11 33.59 -8.15
CA ASN A 226 -10.21 32.96 -8.89
C ASN A 226 -9.73 31.80 -9.80
N MET A 227 -8.43 31.56 -9.89
CA MET A 227 -7.84 30.49 -10.69
C MET A 227 -7.56 29.22 -9.85
N SER A 228 -7.76 29.30 -8.53
CA SER A 228 -7.72 28.15 -7.60
C SER A 228 -9.12 27.61 -7.34
N GLY A 229 -9.80 27.24 -8.42
CA GLY A 229 -11.13 26.69 -8.39
C GLY A 229 -11.12 25.20 -8.71
N SER A 230 -11.60 24.43 -7.77
CA SER A 230 -12.23 23.14 -8.00
C SER A 230 -11.31 21.91 -8.12
N GLY A 231 -10.63 21.58 -7.04
CA GLY A 231 -10.27 20.19 -6.74
C GLY A 231 -11.36 19.56 -5.87
N ARG A 232 -12.27 18.80 -6.47
CA ARG A 232 -13.23 17.98 -5.72
C ARG A 232 -12.47 16.88 -5.00
N SER A 233 -12.28 17.05 -3.71
CA SER A 233 -11.91 16.01 -2.76
C SER A 233 -13.09 15.04 -2.62
N GLY A 234 -13.01 13.91 -3.31
CA GLY A 234 -13.88 12.78 -3.07
C GLY A 234 -13.40 12.04 -1.82
N GLY A 235 -14.01 12.33 -0.68
CA GLY A 235 -13.79 11.55 0.54
C GLY A 235 -14.41 10.15 0.37
N PHE A 236 -13.58 9.13 0.28
CA PHE A 236 -13.99 7.75 0.51
C PHE A 236 -13.77 7.43 1.99
N GLY A 237 -14.76 7.76 2.79
CA GLY A 237 -14.92 7.24 4.13
C GLY A 237 -15.62 5.90 4.06
N GLY A 238 -14.88 4.81 4.01
CA GLY A 238 -15.38 3.45 4.19
C GLY A 238 -14.92 2.94 5.55
N GLY A 239 -15.72 3.18 6.59
CA GLY A 239 -15.54 2.53 7.88
C GLY A 239 -15.99 1.09 7.76
N PHE A 240 -15.09 0.12 7.86
CA PHE A 240 -15.41 -1.26 8.13
C PHE A 240 -15.07 -1.59 9.58
N SER A 241 -16.11 -1.49 10.43
CA SER A 241 -16.14 -2.15 11.73
C SER A 241 -16.72 -3.54 11.51
N GLY A 242 -15.91 -4.57 11.64
CA GLY A 242 -16.33 -5.96 11.59
C GLY A 242 -15.42 -6.79 12.47
N GLY A 243 -15.83 -6.95 13.73
CA GLY A 243 -15.19 -7.87 14.66
C GLY A 243 -15.50 -9.30 14.31
N GLY A 244 -14.49 -10.17 14.31
CA GLY A 244 -14.62 -11.61 14.25
C GLY A 244 -13.28 -12.19 14.65
N GLY A 245 -13.18 -12.65 15.91
CA GLY A 245 -11.97 -13.22 16.46
C GLY A 245 -11.62 -14.56 15.82
N PHE A 246 -10.41 -14.68 15.33
CA PHE A 246 -9.71 -15.95 15.18
C PHE A 246 -8.46 -15.87 16.05
N GLY A 247 -8.40 -16.75 17.02
CA GLY A 247 -7.25 -16.89 17.92
C GLY A 247 -6.16 -17.73 17.27
N GLY A 248 -5.47 -17.14 16.29
CA GLY A 248 -4.19 -17.62 15.78
C GLY A 248 -3.23 -16.44 15.87
N GLY A 249 -1.97 -16.68 16.22
CA GLY A 249 -0.97 -15.62 16.43
C GLY A 249 -0.54 -14.93 15.16
N GLY A 250 -1.33 -14.98 14.07
CA GLY A 250 -1.02 -14.40 12.76
C GLY A 250 -1.31 -12.92 12.67
N GLY A 251 -0.48 -12.22 11.95
CA GLY A 251 -0.65 -10.82 11.64
C GLY A 251 -1.89 -10.56 10.77
N ARG A 252 -2.49 -9.40 10.92
CA ARG A 252 -3.66 -8.98 10.15
C ARG A 252 -3.30 -7.80 9.26
N SER A 253 -3.81 -7.88 8.03
CA SER A 253 -3.85 -6.74 7.12
C SER A 253 -5.30 -6.33 6.90
N GLY A 254 -5.58 -5.05 6.93
CA GLY A 254 -6.90 -4.50 6.62
C GLY A 254 -7.03 -4.03 5.18
N GLY A 255 -6.28 -4.63 4.24
CA GLY A 255 -6.18 -4.14 2.88
C GLY A 255 -5.29 -2.90 2.75
N GLY A 256 -4.42 -2.68 3.73
CA GLY A 256 -3.37 -1.66 3.65
C GLY A 256 -2.38 -2.00 2.54
N GLY A 257 -1.87 -0.97 1.85
CA GLY A 257 -0.92 -1.19 0.77
C GLY A 257 -1.41 -0.61 -0.56
N SER A 258 -0.79 -1.01 -1.67
CA SER A 258 -1.13 -0.55 -3.01
C SER A 258 -0.98 -1.66 -4.04
N SER A 259 -1.66 -1.51 -5.18
CA SER A 259 -1.57 -2.42 -6.32
C SER A 259 -1.34 -1.69 -7.63
N GLY A 260 -0.79 -2.37 -8.61
CA GLY A 260 -0.55 -1.88 -9.94
C GLY A 260 -0.60 -2.98 -11.00
N SER A 261 -0.71 -2.57 -12.27
CA SER A 261 -0.73 -3.47 -13.41
C SER A 261 0.09 -2.91 -14.57
N TRP A 262 0.59 -3.78 -15.44
CA TRP A 262 1.38 -3.42 -16.62
C TRP A 262 1.09 -4.30 -17.84
#